data_d056b106d87d8b3f46432a0d331de66e
#
_entry.id   d056b106d87d8b3f46432a0d331de66e
#
_cell.length_a   1.000
_cell.length_b   1.000
_cell.length_c   1.000
_cell.angle_alpha   90.00
_cell.angle_beta   90.00
_cell.angle_gamma   90.00
#
_symmetry.space_group_name_H-M   'P 1'
#
loop_
_entity.id
_entity.type
_entity.pdbx_description
1 polymer ?
#
loop_
_entity_poly.entity_id
_entity_poly.type
_entity_poly.pdbx_seq_one_letter_code
_entity_poly.pdbx_strand_id
1 'polypeptide(L)'
;MAAVAAMSLGALAACGSSTSGDDAKGKVYYLNFKPEAADQWTALAKEYTKEKGVEVKVQTAASGTYEQTLKSEIAKTEAPTLFQVNGPVGYQNWKKYTADMSNTDVYKELANQDVALKDGDKVVGVPYVMETYSLIYNKDILNKYFALDGAKATSMDEIDNFDTLKAVADDMQARKDELGIKGAFTSAGFDSSSDWRFKTHLANLPLYYEFKDDNVTEQPATIKGTYLPNYKKIFDLYIADSTTDPTQLSAKTGDDANSEFALGEAAFYQNGTWAWTDLQKAGMKAESVGMMPIYTGVKGEEKQGLATGSENYWCINDKASDADKKATEDFLSWVITSDTGKKAISQDMGFTTPFKTFDDVKFDNPLTEAAVEDQKSGKTQVSWNFTMMPSEEWKNKVGQALLEYAQGTGKWDAVKTAFVDGWASEYEASH
;
A
#
# COMPACT_ATOMS: atom_id res chain seq x y z
N MET A 1 13.67 54.84 63.98
CA MET A 1 14.02 53.97 65.12
C MET A 1 14.47 52.65 64.54
N ALA A 2 15.65 52.29 64.88
CA ALA A 2 16.44 51.15 64.48
C ALA A 2 15.95 49.84 65.09
N ALA A 3 16.23 48.73 64.45
CA ALA A 3 16.62 47.41 64.95
C ALA A 3 16.87 46.50 63.76
N VAL A 4 18.08 46.33 63.35
CA VAL A 4 19.18 45.43 63.75
C VAL A 4 18.88 43.95 63.52
N ALA A 5 19.69 43.45 62.64
CA ALA A 5 19.89 42.12 62.06
C ALA A 5 20.16 40.99 63.05
N ALA A 6 19.97 39.75 62.63
CA ALA A 6 20.84 38.64 63.04
C ALA A 6 20.90 37.63 61.87
N MET A 7 22.13 37.48 61.35
CA MET A 7 22.52 36.37 60.47
C MET A 7 22.72 35.11 61.32
N SER A 8 22.15 33.96 60.79
CA SER A 8 22.63 32.66 61.23
C SER A 8 23.02 31.85 59.98
N LEU A 9 24.34 31.66 59.82
CA LEU A 9 24.88 30.68 58.86
C LEU A 9 24.54 29.25 59.34
N GLY A 10 23.77 28.56 58.57
CA GLY A 10 23.64 27.12 58.68
C GLY A 10 24.33 26.44 57.49
N ALA A 11 25.45 25.82 57.74
CA ALA A 11 26.13 24.95 56.80
C ALA A 11 25.32 23.68 56.64
N LEU A 12 24.69 23.49 55.47
CA LEU A 12 24.11 22.22 55.08
C LEU A 12 25.14 21.49 54.25
N ALA A 13 25.66 20.39 54.80
CA ALA A 13 26.42 19.41 54.10
C ALA A 13 25.50 18.76 53.05
N ALA A 14 25.79 18.99 51.78
CA ALA A 14 25.17 18.28 50.67
C ALA A 14 25.73 16.86 50.67
N CYS A 15 24.95 15.89 51.20
CA CYS A 15 25.11 14.50 50.81
C CYS A 15 24.64 14.37 49.36
N GLY A 16 25.59 14.27 48.45
CA GLY A 16 25.33 13.83 47.10
C GLY A 16 24.86 12.38 47.11
N SER A 17 23.57 12.16 47.08
CA SER A 17 23.03 10.91 46.60
C SER A 17 23.11 10.96 45.08
N SER A 18 24.12 10.29 44.55
CA SER A 18 24.10 9.84 43.16
C SER A 18 22.87 8.94 42.99
N THR A 19 21.76 9.49 42.59
CA THR A 19 20.71 8.74 41.95
C THR A 19 21.31 8.19 40.67
N SER A 20 21.71 6.92 40.72
CA SER A 20 21.90 6.09 39.56
C SER A 20 20.74 6.37 38.59
N GLY A 21 21.11 6.74 37.37
CA GLY A 21 20.12 7.10 36.33
C GLY A 21 19.01 6.08 36.22
N ASP A 22 17.82 6.56 36.44
CA ASP A 22 16.67 5.98 35.78
C ASP A 22 16.99 6.10 34.30
N ASP A 23 17.39 5.01 33.65
CA ASP A 23 17.54 4.95 32.21
C ASP A 23 16.18 5.41 31.66
N ALA A 24 16.12 6.61 31.14
CA ALA A 24 14.89 7.19 30.64
C ALA A 24 14.35 6.21 29.57
N LYS A 25 13.23 5.57 29.89
CA LYS A 25 12.54 4.73 28.93
C LYS A 25 12.26 5.61 27.72
N GLY A 26 12.82 5.27 26.56
CA GLY A 26 12.57 6.01 25.34
C GLY A 26 11.08 6.04 25.01
N LYS A 27 10.71 6.75 23.97
CA LYS A 27 9.34 6.83 23.45
C LYS A 27 9.34 6.43 21.98
N VAL A 28 8.17 6.06 21.48
CA VAL A 28 7.96 5.73 20.07
C VAL A 28 7.00 6.75 19.47
N TYR A 29 7.39 7.34 18.35
CA TYR A 29 6.48 8.09 17.51
C TYR A 29 6.45 7.43 16.12
N TYR A 30 5.34 6.74 15.84
CA TYR A 30 5.10 6.07 14.56
C TYR A 30 4.28 6.96 13.63
N LEU A 31 4.86 7.35 12.49
CA LEU A 31 4.13 7.95 11.39
C LEU A 31 3.65 6.84 10.45
N ASN A 32 2.38 6.49 10.55
CA ASN A 32 1.76 5.41 9.80
C ASN A 32 1.32 5.86 8.40
N PHE A 33 1.69 5.08 7.39
CA PHE A 33 1.32 5.28 5.99
C PHE A 33 -0.13 4.85 5.67
N LYS A 34 -0.67 3.85 6.41
CA LYS A 34 -1.90 3.15 6.05
C LYS A 34 -3.12 3.70 6.79
N PRO A 35 -3.95 4.54 6.14
CA PRO A 35 -5.14 5.12 6.78
C PRO A 35 -6.20 4.07 7.15
N GLU A 36 -6.33 2.99 6.37
CA GLU A 36 -7.26 1.89 6.62
C GLU A 36 -7.01 1.15 7.94
N ALA A 37 -5.78 1.20 8.47
CA ALA A 37 -5.36 0.56 9.71
C ALA A 37 -5.13 1.55 10.87
N ALA A 38 -5.58 2.81 10.75
CA ALA A 38 -5.31 3.88 11.72
C ALA A 38 -5.79 3.54 13.15
N ASP A 39 -7.02 3.05 13.25
CA ASP A 39 -7.66 2.71 14.53
C ASP A 39 -6.96 1.52 15.19
N GLN A 40 -6.61 0.50 14.40
CA GLN A 40 -5.93 -0.70 14.87
C GLN A 40 -4.52 -0.37 15.37
N TRP A 41 -3.75 0.45 14.66
CA TRP A 41 -2.44 0.91 15.12
C TRP A 41 -2.55 1.74 16.40
N THR A 42 -3.57 2.60 16.51
CA THR A 42 -3.82 3.38 17.73
C THR A 42 -4.17 2.49 18.92
N ALA A 43 -4.97 1.44 18.70
CA ALA A 43 -5.32 0.47 19.74
C ALA A 43 -4.09 -0.34 20.18
N LEU A 44 -3.30 -0.84 19.22
CA LEU A 44 -2.08 -1.62 19.47
C LEU A 44 -1.04 -0.82 20.26
N ALA A 45 -0.86 0.46 19.93
CA ALA A 45 0.02 1.38 20.65
C ALA A 45 -0.38 1.55 22.13
N LYS A 46 -1.70 1.62 22.41
CA LYS A 46 -2.22 1.70 23.80
C LYS A 46 -1.96 0.41 24.57
N GLU A 47 -2.12 -0.74 23.96
CA GLU A 47 -1.85 -2.04 24.63
C GLU A 47 -0.35 -2.18 24.93
N TYR A 48 0.54 -1.82 24.00
CA TYR A 48 1.98 -1.81 24.25
C TYR A 48 2.36 -0.85 25.40
N THR A 49 1.84 0.38 25.37
CA THR A 49 2.10 1.37 26.43
C THR A 49 1.64 0.85 27.79
N LYS A 50 0.47 0.21 27.87
CA LYS A 50 -0.07 -0.38 29.08
C LYS A 50 0.80 -1.54 29.58
N GLU A 51 1.29 -2.40 28.68
CA GLU A 51 2.09 -3.57 29.04
C GLU A 51 3.52 -3.23 29.43
N LYS A 52 4.20 -2.37 28.64
CA LYS A 52 5.63 -2.08 28.77
C LYS A 52 5.92 -0.76 29.48
N GLY A 53 4.94 0.11 29.62
CA GLY A 53 5.12 1.44 30.23
C GLY A 53 5.98 2.38 29.37
N VAL A 54 6.06 2.15 28.06
CA VAL A 54 6.72 3.00 27.06
C VAL A 54 5.64 3.69 26.26
N GLU A 55 5.73 5.02 26.14
CA GLU A 55 4.77 5.80 25.36
C GLU A 55 4.92 5.51 23.86
N VAL A 56 3.81 5.19 23.20
CA VAL A 56 3.72 5.03 21.74
C VAL A 56 2.68 5.98 21.20
N LYS A 57 3.13 6.99 20.45
CA LYS A 57 2.28 7.89 19.66
C LYS A 57 2.18 7.36 18.25
N VAL A 58 0.95 7.21 17.73
CA VAL A 58 0.71 6.93 16.31
C VAL A 58 0.05 8.15 15.69
N GLN A 59 0.58 8.59 14.56
CA GLN A 59 -0.05 9.56 13.67
C GLN A 59 -0.18 8.92 12.30
N THR A 60 -1.40 8.89 11.75
CA THR A 60 -1.65 8.37 10.42
C THR A 60 -1.78 9.52 9.43
N ALA A 61 -1.06 9.45 8.32
CA ALA A 61 -1.20 10.39 7.22
C ALA A 61 -2.48 10.10 6.44
N ALA A 62 -3.11 11.15 5.91
CA ALA A 62 -4.25 10.96 5.00
C ALA A 62 -3.78 10.31 3.68
N SER A 63 -4.70 9.60 3.02
CA SER A 63 -4.42 8.96 1.72
C SER A 63 -3.83 9.96 0.72
N GLY A 64 -2.76 9.55 0.03
CA GLY A 64 -2.08 10.36 -0.97
C GLY A 64 -1.21 11.52 -0.42
N THR A 65 -1.12 11.70 0.92
CA THR A 65 -0.39 12.84 1.52
C THR A 65 0.82 12.44 2.36
N TYR A 66 1.18 11.16 2.39
CA TYR A 66 2.19 10.65 3.33
C TYR A 66 3.55 11.34 3.18
N GLU A 67 4.09 11.47 1.96
CA GLU A 67 5.39 12.09 1.72
C GLU A 67 5.46 13.55 2.20
N GLN A 68 4.39 14.31 1.98
CA GLN A 68 4.29 15.70 2.45
C GLN A 68 4.22 15.75 3.98
N THR A 69 3.46 14.82 4.58
CA THR A 69 3.33 14.69 6.03
C THR A 69 4.68 14.31 6.65
N LEU A 70 5.36 13.30 6.12
CA LEU A 70 6.68 12.89 6.59
C LEU A 70 7.69 14.03 6.50
N LYS A 71 7.72 14.76 5.38
CA LYS A 71 8.59 15.93 5.21
C LYS A 71 8.36 17.00 6.28
N SER A 72 7.10 17.22 6.66
CA SER A 72 6.74 18.16 7.72
C SER A 72 7.09 17.64 9.13
N GLU A 73 6.80 16.37 9.41
CA GLU A 73 6.97 15.78 10.74
C GLU A 73 8.45 15.52 11.07
N ILE A 74 9.25 15.04 10.11
CA ILE A 74 10.65 14.67 10.33
C ILE A 74 11.55 15.89 10.66
N ALA A 75 11.10 17.09 10.30
CA ALA A 75 11.80 18.34 10.56
C ALA A 75 11.51 18.94 11.95
N LYS A 76 10.57 18.35 12.71
CA LYS A 76 10.19 18.83 14.03
C LYS A 76 11.18 18.38 15.11
N THR A 77 11.19 19.06 16.26
CA THR A 77 11.95 18.64 17.44
C THR A 77 11.48 17.27 17.94
N GLU A 78 10.16 17.03 17.91
CA GLU A 78 9.53 15.74 18.21
C GLU A 78 9.22 15.05 16.88
N ALA A 79 10.26 14.55 16.21
CA ALA A 79 10.15 13.87 14.94
C ALA A 79 9.72 12.40 15.12
N PRO A 80 9.13 11.75 14.10
CA PRO A 80 8.88 10.32 14.11
C PRO A 80 10.16 9.53 14.37
N THR A 81 10.10 8.57 15.30
CA THR A 81 11.19 7.60 15.57
C THR A 81 11.07 6.38 14.65
N LEU A 82 9.84 6.11 14.20
CA LEU A 82 9.46 5.09 13.23
C LEU A 82 8.67 5.73 12.09
N PHE A 83 9.09 5.50 10.87
CA PHE A 83 8.40 5.98 9.66
C PHE A 83 8.52 4.95 8.54
N GLN A 84 7.90 5.18 7.41
CA GLN A 84 7.89 4.27 6.28
C GLN A 84 8.44 4.95 5.02
N VAL A 85 9.06 4.15 4.16
CA VAL A 85 9.51 4.59 2.83
C VAL A 85 8.94 3.66 1.76
N ASN A 86 8.69 4.21 0.57
CA ASN A 86 8.16 3.47 -0.57
C ASN A 86 9.31 2.91 -1.42
N GLY A 87 9.81 1.74 -1.03
CA GLY A 87 10.82 1.02 -1.80
C GLY A 87 12.16 1.74 -1.96
N PRO A 88 12.99 1.27 -2.91
CA PRO A 88 14.34 1.80 -3.12
C PRO A 88 14.37 3.29 -3.50
N VAL A 89 13.47 3.72 -4.37
CA VAL A 89 13.40 5.12 -4.81
C VAL A 89 12.94 6.04 -3.67
N GLY A 90 11.91 5.64 -2.93
CA GLY A 90 11.47 6.38 -1.75
C GLY A 90 12.57 6.52 -0.69
N TYR A 91 13.36 5.44 -0.50
CA TYR A 91 14.52 5.47 0.40
C TYR A 91 15.52 6.58 0.06
N GLN A 92 15.81 6.84 -1.22
CA GLN A 92 16.80 7.87 -1.60
C GLN A 92 16.45 9.25 -1.03
N ASN A 93 15.16 9.60 -0.96
CA ASN A 93 14.70 10.85 -0.38
C ASN A 93 14.97 10.95 1.14
N TRP A 94 14.99 9.80 1.82
CA TRP A 94 15.04 9.71 3.30
C TRP A 94 16.34 9.09 3.84
N LYS A 95 17.28 8.75 2.98
CA LYS A 95 18.55 8.08 3.30
C LYS A 95 19.26 8.62 4.53
N LYS A 96 19.29 9.95 4.72
CA LYS A 96 19.98 10.61 5.85
C LYS A 96 19.26 10.44 7.20
N TYR A 97 18.04 9.89 7.20
CA TYR A 97 17.23 9.68 8.39
C TYR A 97 17.09 8.21 8.77
N THR A 98 17.58 7.27 7.97
CA THR A 98 17.43 5.84 8.23
C THR A 98 18.59 5.28 9.01
N ALA A 99 18.30 4.64 10.14
CA ALA A 99 19.27 3.89 10.94
C ALA A 99 19.58 2.52 10.34
N ASP A 100 20.71 1.95 10.71
CA ASP A 100 21.05 0.56 10.36
C ASP A 100 20.25 -0.41 11.24
N MET A 101 19.41 -1.21 10.63
CA MET A 101 18.56 -2.22 11.26
C MET A 101 19.12 -3.65 11.17
N SER A 102 20.35 -3.85 10.72
CA SER A 102 20.97 -5.19 10.48
C SER A 102 20.96 -6.08 11.72
N ASN A 103 21.00 -5.49 12.91
CA ASN A 103 21.03 -6.22 14.17
C ASN A 103 19.68 -6.30 14.90
N THR A 104 18.60 -5.71 14.33
CA THR A 104 17.26 -5.72 14.92
C THR A 104 16.60 -7.10 14.81
N ASP A 105 15.73 -7.41 15.76
CA ASP A 105 14.98 -8.67 15.72
C ASP A 105 13.99 -8.67 14.55
N VAL A 106 13.42 -7.51 14.21
CA VAL A 106 12.49 -7.39 13.07
C VAL A 106 13.16 -7.79 11.75
N TYR A 107 14.44 -7.49 11.56
CA TYR A 107 15.18 -7.97 10.38
C TYR A 107 15.50 -9.47 10.46
N LYS A 108 15.91 -9.98 11.63
CA LYS A 108 16.25 -11.40 11.82
C LYS A 108 15.05 -12.33 11.63
N GLU A 109 13.84 -11.85 11.94
CA GLU A 109 12.60 -12.62 11.81
C GLU A 109 12.04 -12.65 10.38
N LEU A 110 12.62 -11.91 9.42
CA LEU A 110 12.24 -12.06 8.01
C LEU A 110 12.45 -13.51 7.54
N ALA A 111 11.44 -14.09 6.89
CA ALA A 111 11.51 -15.41 6.27
C ALA A 111 12.55 -15.42 5.12
N ASN A 112 12.62 -14.31 4.36
CA ASN A 112 13.66 -14.04 3.38
C ASN A 112 14.24 -12.65 3.64
N GLN A 113 15.51 -12.57 4.02
CA GLN A 113 16.20 -11.32 4.30
C GLN A 113 16.56 -10.48 3.06
N ASP A 114 16.43 -11.07 1.85
CA ASP A 114 16.71 -10.34 0.61
C ASP A 114 15.60 -9.34 0.24
N VAL A 115 14.42 -9.44 0.88
CA VAL A 115 13.34 -8.49 0.68
C VAL A 115 13.54 -7.16 1.41
N ALA A 116 14.53 -7.06 2.32
CA ALA A 116 14.84 -5.83 3.03
C ALA A 116 15.52 -4.81 2.12
N LEU A 117 15.30 -3.52 2.38
CA LEU A 117 16.06 -2.46 1.73
C LEU A 117 17.48 -2.42 2.29
N LYS A 118 18.47 -2.43 1.40
CA LYS A 118 19.89 -2.41 1.76
C LYS A 118 20.58 -1.20 1.11
N ASP A 119 21.55 -0.64 1.82
CA ASP A 119 22.50 0.36 1.33
C ASP A 119 23.92 -0.11 1.69
N GLY A 120 24.60 -0.72 0.73
CA GLY A 120 25.80 -1.51 0.99
C GLY A 120 25.50 -2.67 1.94
N ASP A 121 26.24 -2.76 3.04
CA ASP A 121 26.08 -3.80 4.06
C ASP A 121 24.99 -3.48 5.09
N LYS A 122 24.38 -2.30 5.05
CA LYS A 122 23.37 -1.86 6.02
C LYS A 122 21.97 -2.25 5.57
N VAL A 123 21.14 -2.65 6.53
CA VAL A 123 19.70 -2.78 6.35
C VAL A 123 19.05 -1.46 6.76
N VAL A 124 18.45 -0.77 5.81
CA VAL A 124 17.90 0.58 6.00
C VAL A 124 16.38 0.63 6.03
N GLY A 125 15.74 -0.49 5.75
CA GLY A 125 14.30 -0.64 5.86
C GLY A 125 13.88 -2.11 5.83
N VAL A 126 12.84 -2.43 6.62
CA VAL A 126 12.28 -3.78 6.72
C VAL A 126 10.83 -3.76 6.25
N PRO A 127 10.45 -4.56 5.23
CA PRO A 127 9.05 -4.65 4.81
C PRO A 127 8.26 -5.33 5.93
N TYR A 128 7.06 -4.82 6.21
CA TYR A 128 6.24 -5.40 7.28
C TYR A 128 4.95 -6.00 6.77
N VAL A 129 4.56 -5.65 5.55
CA VAL A 129 3.35 -6.11 4.89
C VAL A 129 3.71 -6.64 3.51
N MET A 130 3.19 -7.82 3.19
CA MET A 130 3.10 -8.34 1.83
C MET A 130 1.66 -8.17 1.37
N GLU A 131 1.46 -7.44 0.31
CA GLU A 131 0.12 -7.11 -0.17
C GLU A 131 -0.10 -7.61 -1.59
N THR A 132 -1.36 -7.85 -1.91
CA THR A 132 -1.78 -8.26 -3.25
C THR A 132 -2.85 -7.30 -3.73
N TYR A 133 -2.68 -6.75 -4.92
CA TYR A 133 -3.77 -6.07 -5.64
C TYR A 133 -4.09 -6.81 -6.92
N SER A 134 -5.32 -6.67 -7.34
CA SER A 134 -5.79 -7.24 -8.61
C SER A 134 -7.19 -6.74 -8.93
N LEU A 135 -7.97 -7.55 -9.63
CA LEU A 135 -9.37 -7.28 -9.86
C LEU A 135 -10.20 -8.05 -8.82
N ILE A 136 -10.76 -7.35 -7.85
CA ILE A 136 -11.72 -7.90 -6.90
C ILE A 136 -13.05 -8.06 -7.64
N TYR A 137 -13.77 -9.17 -7.43
CA TYR A 137 -15.06 -9.41 -8.06
C TYR A 137 -16.14 -9.80 -7.07
N ASN A 138 -17.38 -9.43 -7.38
CA ASN A 138 -18.56 -9.77 -6.61
C ASN A 138 -19.16 -11.09 -7.13
N LYS A 139 -19.03 -12.16 -6.33
CA LYS A 139 -19.50 -13.51 -6.68
C LYS A 139 -21.00 -13.58 -6.90
N ASP A 140 -21.79 -12.81 -6.14
CA ASP A 140 -23.25 -12.85 -6.23
C ASP A 140 -23.72 -12.27 -7.58
N ILE A 141 -23.12 -11.17 -8.01
CA ILE A 141 -23.41 -10.53 -9.30
C ILE A 141 -22.95 -11.45 -10.44
N LEU A 142 -21.74 -12.02 -10.37
CA LEU A 142 -21.23 -12.90 -11.42
C LEU A 142 -22.02 -14.19 -11.51
N ASN A 143 -22.41 -14.82 -10.40
CA ASN A 143 -23.27 -16.00 -10.43
C ASN A 143 -24.63 -15.69 -11.08
N LYS A 144 -25.21 -14.51 -10.83
CA LYS A 144 -26.42 -14.06 -11.49
C LYS A 144 -26.18 -13.89 -12.99
N TYR A 145 -25.07 -13.29 -13.40
CA TYR A 145 -24.69 -13.11 -14.81
C TYR A 145 -24.49 -14.45 -15.53
N PHE A 146 -23.75 -15.39 -14.95
CA PHE A 146 -23.47 -16.70 -15.53
C PHE A 146 -24.74 -17.54 -15.77
N ALA A 147 -25.81 -17.25 -15.04
CA ALA A 147 -27.11 -17.91 -15.22
C ALA A 147 -27.98 -17.30 -16.35
N LEU A 148 -27.54 -16.19 -16.96
CA LEU A 148 -28.30 -15.54 -18.03
C LEU A 148 -28.12 -16.24 -19.36
N ASP A 149 -29.19 -16.33 -20.13
CA ASP A 149 -29.12 -16.84 -21.51
C ASP A 149 -28.20 -15.96 -22.38
N GLY A 150 -27.24 -16.60 -23.05
CA GLY A 150 -26.31 -15.93 -23.94
C GLY A 150 -25.18 -15.18 -23.23
N ALA A 151 -24.96 -15.39 -21.91
CA ALA A 151 -23.79 -14.90 -21.19
C ALA A 151 -22.49 -15.31 -21.90
N LYS A 152 -21.46 -14.47 -21.83
CA LYS A 152 -20.17 -14.68 -22.52
C LYS A 152 -19.23 -15.63 -21.77
N ALA A 153 -19.56 -15.96 -20.54
CA ALA A 153 -18.94 -17.00 -19.72
C ALA A 153 -20.00 -17.61 -18.81
N THR A 154 -19.77 -18.84 -18.35
CA THR A 154 -20.66 -19.59 -17.45
C THR A 154 -20.02 -19.86 -16.10
N SER A 155 -18.73 -19.53 -15.95
CA SER A 155 -17.98 -19.63 -14.69
C SER A 155 -16.79 -18.67 -14.69
N MET A 156 -16.21 -18.45 -13.50
CA MET A 156 -15.00 -17.65 -13.36
C MET A 156 -13.79 -18.24 -14.08
N ASP A 157 -13.71 -19.56 -14.17
CA ASP A 157 -12.57 -20.26 -14.79
C ASP A 157 -12.48 -20.01 -16.31
N GLU A 158 -13.57 -19.58 -16.93
CA GLU A 158 -13.59 -19.18 -18.34
C GLU A 158 -13.06 -17.77 -18.59
N ILE A 159 -12.88 -16.97 -17.51
CA ILE A 159 -12.35 -15.59 -17.59
C ILE A 159 -10.84 -15.65 -17.26
N ASP A 160 -10.03 -16.12 -18.20
CA ASP A 160 -8.60 -16.35 -18.03
C ASP A 160 -7.70 -15.47 -18.91
N ASN A 161 -8.29 -14.54 -19.66
CA ASN A 161 -7.60 -13.60 -20.55
C ASN A 161 -8.42 -12.31 -20.76
N PHE A 162 -7.76 -11.30 -21.36
CA PHE A 162 -8.39 -9.99 -21.62
C PHE A 162 -9.61 -10.06 -22.53
N ASP A 163 -9.57 -10.88 -23.57
CA ASP A 163 -10.65 -10.92 -24.56
C ASP A 163 -11.94 -11.48 -23.93
N THR A 164 -11.84 -12.52 -23.09
CA THR A 164 -12.97 -13.05 -22.33
C THR A 164 -13.43 -12.07 -21.26
N LEU A 165 -12.51 -11.46 -20.49
CA LEU A 165 -12.86 -10.42 -19.51
C LEU A 165 -13.63 -9.28 -20.16
N LYS A 166 -13.14 -8.80 -21.32
CA LYS A 166 -13.80 -7.73 -22.08
C LYS A 166 -15.18 -8.14 -22.56
N ALA A 167 -15.31 -9.34 -23.12
CA ALA A 167 -16.61 -9.83 -23.62
C ALA A 167 -17.64 -9.92 -22.48
N VAL A 168 -17.22 -10.38 -21.29
CA VAL A 168 -18.06 -10.45 -20.09
C VAL A 168 -18.44 -9.06 -19.62
N ALA A 169 -17.47 -8.15 -19.48
CA ALA A 169 -17.71 -6.80 -18.97
C ALA A 169 -18.63 -6.00 -19.92
N ASP A 170 -18.37 -6.00 -21.23
CA ASP A 170 -19.21 -5.34 -22.23
C ASP A 170 -20.68 -5.86 -22.18
N ASP A 171 -20.86 -7.19 -22.05
CA ASP A 171 -22.19 -7.80 -21.98
C ASP A 171 -22.88 -7.44 -20.65
N MET A 172 -22.17 -7.46 -19.54
CA MET A 172 -22.69 -7.01 -18.25
C MET A 172 -23.10 -5.53 -18.27
N GLN A 173 -22.29 -4.67 -18.89
CA GLN A 173 -22.59 -3.24 -19.06
C GLN A 173 -23.84 -3.05 -19.92
N ALA A 174 -23.99 -3.78 -21.00
CA ALA A 174 -25.17 -3.74 -21.84
C ALA A 174 -26.45 -4.24 -21.12
N ARG A 175 -26.29 -5.16 -20.17
CA ARG A 175 -27.38 -5.81 -19.40
C ARG A 175 -27.45 -5.31 -17.96
N LYS A 176 -26.87 -4.15 -17.64
CA LYS A 176 -26.76 -3.63 -16.27
C LYS A 176 -28.10 -3.51 -15.56
N ASP A 177 -29.16 -3.12 -16.27
CA ASP A 177 -30.50 -3.01 -15.69
C ASP A 177 -31.08 -4.38 -15.29
N GLU A 178 -30.85 -5.43 -16.11
CA GLU A 178 -31.23 -6.81 -15.82
C GLU A 178 -30.47 -7.38 -14.62
N LEU A 179 -29.18 -7.02 -14.50
CA LEU A 179 -28.31 -7.40 -13.39
C LEU A 179 -28.58 -6.59 -12.11
N GLY A 180 -29.13 -5.38 -12.25
CA GLY A 180 -29.35 -4.44 -11.15
C GLY A 180 -28.05 -3.74 -10.70
N ILE A 181 -27.12 -3.54 -11.62
CA ILE A 181 -25.85 -2.83 -11.38
C ILE A 181 -25.85 -1.48 -12.10
N LYS A 182 -24.91 -0.60 -11.75
CA LYS A 182 -24.69 0.69 -12.43
C LYS A 182 -23.65 0.59 -13.54
N GLY A 183 -22.70 -0.32 -13.40
CA GLY A 183 -21.65 -0.59 -14.36
C GLY A 183 -20.92 -1.89 -14.07
N ALA A 184 -20.15 -2.42 -15.02
CA ALA A 184 -19.35 -3.60 -14.77
C ALA A 184 -18.20 -3.31 -13.78
N PHE A 185 -17.55 -2.15 -13.90
CA PHE A 185 -16.46 -1.73 -13.02
C PHE A 185 -16.88 -0.56 -12.13
N THR A 186 -16.48 -0.61 -10.85
CA THR A 186 -16.63 0.56 -9.98
C THR A 186 -15.74 1.70 -10.46
N SER A 187 -16.26 2.93 -10.31
CA SER A 187 -15.61 4.16 -10.75
C SER A 187 -14.47 4.59 -9.83
N ALA A 188 -13.45 3.76 -9.62
CA ALA A 188 -12.23 4.19 -8.93
C ALA A 188 -11.73 5.50 -9.55
N GLY A 189 -12.09 6.65 -8.98
CA GLY A 189 -11.93 7.97 -9.58
C GLY A 189 -10.50 8.48 -9.64
N PHE A 190 -10.37 9.74 -10.09
CA PHE A 190 -9.08 10.39 -10.27
C PHE A 190 -8.84 11.52 -9.28
N ASP A 191 -9.52 11.55 -8.14
CA ASP A 191 -9.10 12.39 -7.05
C ASP A 191 -7.82 11.84 -6.38
N SER A 192 -7.16 12.63 -5.55
CA SER A 192 -5.89 12.25 -4.91
C SER A 192 -5.97 11.02 -4.00
N SER A 193 -7.18 10.63 -3.56
CA SER A 193 -7.41 9.43 -2.75
C SER A 193 -7.54 8.15 -3.57
N SER A 194 -7.69 8.26 -4.90
CA SER A 194 -8.08 7.17 -5.79
C SER A 194 -7.18 6.94 -6.99
N ASP A 195 -6.55 7.98 -7.53
CA ASP A 195 -5.84 7.96 -8.81
C ASP A 195 -4.61 7.02 -8.84
N TRP A 196 -4.06 6.68 -7.68
CA TRP A 196 -2.97 5.72 -7.54
C TRP A 196 -3.30 4.34 -8.13
N ARG A 197 -4.59 3.96 -8.19
CA ARG A 197 -5.00 2.70 -8.83
C ARG A 197 -4.61 2.66 -10.30
N PHE A 198 -4.66 3.78 -10.99
CA PHE A 198 -4.31 3.89 -12.41
C PHE A 198 -2.84 4.24 -12.64
N LYS A 199 -2.37 5.33 -12.02
CA LYS A 199 -1.01 5.86 -12.25
C LYS A 199 0.11 5.04 -11.60
N THR A 200 -0.23 4.17 -10.64
CA THR A 200 0.73 3.32 -9.94
C THR A 200 0.45 1.84 -10.18
N HIS A 201 -0.67 1.33 -9.67
CA HIS A 201 -0.94 -0.12 -9.69
C HIS A 201 -1.24 -0.64 -11.09
N LEU A 202 -2.14 0.01 -11.85
CA LEU A 202 -2.40 -0.42 -13.22
C LEU A 202 -1.20 -0.16 -14.12
N ALA A 203 -0.50 0.97 -13.93
CA ALA A 203 0.74 1.31 -14.63
C ALA A 203 1.91 0.33 -14.34
N ASN A 204 1.85 -0.43 -13.26
CA ASN A 204 2.81 -1.49 -12.97
C ASN A 204 2.77 -2.62 -14.01
N LEU A 205 1.62 -2.92 -14.60
CA LEU A 205 1.47 -4.05 -15.53
C LEU A 205 2.37 -3.88 -16.77
N PRO A 206 2.31 -2.75 -17.52
CA PRO A 206 3.20 -2.53 -18.65
C PRO A 206 4.67 -2.52 -18.27
N LEU A 207 5.02 -1.98 -17.09
CA LEU A 207 6.40 -2.01 -16.57
C LEU A 207 6.85 -3.43 -16.23
N TYR A 208 6.00 -4.22 -15.58
CA TYR A 208 6.31 -5.61 -15.22
C TYR A 208 6.68 -6.44 -16.45
N TYR A 209 5.88 -6.37 -17.52
CA TYR A 209 6.15 -7.15 -18.73
C TYR A 209 7.41 -6.66 -19.46
N GLU A 210 7.60 -5.34 -19.57
CA GLU A 210 8.80 -4.77 -20.17
C GLU A 210 10.06 -5.13 -19.39
N PHE A 211 10.03 -5.00 -18.06
CA PHE A 211 11.17 -5.31 -17.20
C PHE A 211 11.50 -6.80 -17.20
N LYS A 212 10.49 -7.66 -17.26
CA LYS A 212 10.66 -9.10 -17.39
C LYS A 212 11.34 -9.47 -18.71
N ASP A 213 10.90 -8.90 -19.83
CA ASP A 213 11.47 -9.18 -21.16
C ASP A 213 12.90 -8.64 -21.30
N ASP A 214 13.17 -7.48 -20.70
CA ASP A 214 14.47 -6.82 -20.74
C ASP A 214 15.42 -7.25 -19.60
N ASN A 215 14.98 -8.14 -18.69
CA ASN A 215 15.72 -8.59 -17.49
C ASN A 215 16.17 -7.41 -16.60
N VAL A 216 15.29 -6.42 -16.41
CA VAL A 216 15.56 -5.25 -15.57
C VAL A 216 15.42 -5.64 -14.10
N THR A 217 16.45 -5.40 -13.29
CA THR A 217 16.50 -5.70 -11.85
C THR A 217 16.67 -4.46 -10.98
N GLU A 218 17.04 -3.33 -11.58
CA GLU A 218 17.23 -2.04 -10.93
C GLU A 218 16.53 -0.96 -11.73
N GLN A 219 16.30 0.21 -11.12
CA GLN A 219 15.64 1.32 -11.80
C GLN A 219 16.40 1.71 -13.08
N PRO A 220 15.80 1.59 -14.28
CA PRO A 220 16.46 1.96 -15.52
C PRO A 220 16.35 3.46 -15.76
N ALA A 221 17.38 4.03 -16.41
CA ALA A 221 17.37 5.45 -16.80
C ALA A 221 16.26 5.79 -17.81
N THR A 222 15.86 4.83 -18.63
CA THR A 222 14.83 4.99 -19.66
C THR A 222 13.99 3.72 -19.76
N ILE A 223 12.74 3.87 -20.21
CA ILE A 223 11.84 2.78 -20.54
C ILE A 223 11.35 2.94 -22.00
N LYS A 224 10.90 1.84 -22.60
CA LYS A 224 10.47 1.81 -24.01
C LYS A 224 8.97 2.08 -24.19
N GLY A 225 8.18 1.74 -23.16
CA GLY A 225 6.72 1.74 -23.23
C GLY A 225 6.16 0.65 -24.13
N THR A 226 6.85 -0.50 -24.22
CA THR A 226 6.49 -1.62 -25.10
C THR A 226 5.06 -2.10 -24.89
N TYR A 227 4.60 -2.15 -23.64
CA TYR A 227 3.28 -2.63 -23.25
C TYR A 227 2.24 -1.53 -22.98
N LEU A 228 2.51 -0.27 -23.38
CA LEU A 228 1.51 0.80 -23.30
C LEU A 228 0.23 0.55 -24.11
N PRO A 229 0.24 -0.14 -25.27
CA PRO A 229 -0.98 -0.55 -25.94
C PRO A 229 -1.86 -1.50 -25.10
N ASN A 230 -1.25 -2.38 -24.31
CA ASN A 230 -1.93 -3.28 -23.40
C ASN A 230 -2.52 -2.53 -22.20
N TYR A 231 -1.76 -1.58 -21.65
CA TYR A 231 -2.25 -0.67 -20.61
C TYR A 231 -3.48 0.11 -21.10
N LYS A 232 -3.42 0.63 -22.32
CA LYS A 232 -4.55 1.33 -22.93
C LYS A 232 -5.81 0.45 -23.02
N LYS A 233 -5.67 -0.82 -23.43
CA LYS A 233 -6.81 -1.73 -23.58
C LYS A 233 -7.59 -1.91 -22.28
N ILE A 234 -6.90 -2.22 -21.17
CA ILE A 234 -7.58 -2.41 -19.88
C ILE A 234 -8.09 -1.11 -19.30
N PHE A 235 -7.36 0.00 -19.49
CA PHE A 235 -7.81 1.33 -19.09
C PHE A 235 -9.09 1.75 -19.82
N ASP A 236 -9.13 1.59 -21.15
CA ASP A 236 -10.31 1.87 -21.95
C ASP A 236 -11.53 1.05 -21.49
N LEU A 237 -11.32 -0.23 -21.18
CA LEU A 237 -12.38 -1.11 -20.70
C LEU A 237 -12.95 -0.60 -19.36
N TYR A 238 -12.08 -0.25 -18.41
CA TYR A 238 -12.52 0.29 -17.11
C TYR A 238 -13.33 1.58 -17.25
N ILE A 239 -12.94 2.44 -18.20
CA ILE A 239 -13.61 3.73 -18.42
C ILE A 239 -14.94 3.55 -19.17
N ALA A 240 -14.97 2.66 -20.17
CA ALA A 240 -16.17 2.41 -20.97
C ALA A 240 -17.30 1.75 -20.17
N ASP A 241 -16.95 0.80 -19.31
CA ASP A 241 -17.91 -0.02 -18.56
C ASP A 241 -18.00 0.38 -17.08
N SER A 242 -17.70 1.65 -16.80
CA SER A 242 -17.71 2.22 -15.46
C SER A 242 -19.13 2.48 -14.93
N THR A 243 -19.27 2.44 -13.61
CA THR A 243 -20.45 2.96 -12.87
C THR A 243 -20.64 4.46 -13.04
N THR A 244 -19.58 5.20 -13.38
CA THR A 244 -19.55 6.68 -13.45
C THR A 244 -19.20 7.15 -14.85
N ASP A 245 -19.90 8.20 -15.31
CA ASP A 245 -19.54 8.90 -16.54
C ASP A 245 -18.09 9.41 -16.47
N PRO A 246 -17.27 9.21 -17.52
CA PRO A 246 -15.87 9.64 -17.53
C PRO A 246 -15.64 11.10 -17.17
N THR A 247 -16.59 11.99 -17.50
CA THR A 247 -16.51 13.43 -17.18
C THR A 247 -16.58 13.72 -15.68
N GLN A 248 -17.06 12.78 -14.87
CA GLN A 248 -17.23 12.91 -13.42
C GLN A 248 -16.09 12.26 -12.62
N LEU A 249 -15.16 11.58 -13.26
CA LEU A 249 -14.11 10.79 -12.57
C LEU A 249 -13.21 11.63 -11.64
N SER A 250 -12.94 12.89 -11.97
CA SER A 250 -12.14 13.78 -11.11
C SER A 250 -12.77 14.11 -9.76
N ALA A 251 -14.08 13.91 -9.63
CA ALA A 251 -14.82 14.14 -8.38
C ALA A 251 -15.07 12.85 -7.57
N LYS A 252 -14.66 11.69 -8.11
CA LYS A 252 -14.84 10.39 -7.44
C LYS A 252 -13.68 10.04 -6.55
N THR A 253 -13.99 9.57 -5.35
CA THR A 253 -13.03 9.22 -4.30
C THR A 253 -12.88 7.70 -4.14
N GLY A 254 -11.88 7.28 -3.34
CA GLY A 254 -11.74 5.90 -2.92
C GLY A 254 -12.94 5.39 -2.14
N ASP A 255 -13.53 6.24 -1.30
CA ASP A 255 -14.73 5.90 -0.50
C ASP A 255 -15.97 5.71 -1.39
N ASP A 256 -16.11 6.50 -2.46
CA ASP A 256 -17.16 6.27 -3.46
C ASP A 256 -17.02 4.88 -4.09
N ALA A 257 -15.80 4.50 -4.49
CA ALA A 257 -15.54 3.21 -5.11
C ALA A 257 -15.80 2.04 -4.13
N ASN A 258 -15.36 2.15 -2.87
CA ASN A 258 -15.64 1.17 -1.83
C ASN A 258 -17.15 1.01 -1.63
N SER A 259 -17.89 2.12 -1.57
CA SER A 259 -19.35 2.13 -1.37
C SER A 259 -20.08 1.52 -2.58
N GLU A 260 -19.75 1.90 -3.80
CA GLU A 260 -20.35 1.35 -5.04
C GLU A 260 -20.19 -0.17 -5.10
N PHE A 261 -18.99 -0.68 -4.81
CA PHE A 261 -18.74 -2.10 -4.84
C PHE A 261 -19.47 -2.86 -3.72
N ALA A 262 -19.39 -2.34 -2.48
CA ALA A 262 -20.03 -2.98 -1.33
C ALA A 262 -21.57 -3.00 -1.43
N LEU A 263 -22.16 -2.01 -2.08
CA LEU A 263 -23.62 -1.96 -2.36
C LEU A 263 -24.04 -2.84 -3.53
N GLY A 264 -23.10 -3.51 -4.22
CA GLY A 264 -23.40 -4.33 -5.38
C GLY A 264 -23.75 -3.54 -6.64
N GLU A 265 -23.27 -2.31 -6.75
CA GLU A 265 -23.48 -1.45 -7.91
C GLU A 265 -22.50 -1.76 -9.07
N ALA A 266 -21.43 -2.52 -8.79
CA ALA A 266 -20.44 -3.00 -9.77
C ALA A 266 -20.06 -4.46 -9.52
N ALA A 267 -19.70 -5.17 -10.61
CA ALA A 267 -19.21 -6.54 -10.53
C ALA A 267 -17.72 -6.64 -10.22
N PHE A 268 -16.94 -5.66 -10.69
CA PHE A 268 -15.47 -5.65 -10.61
C PHE A 268 -14.94 -4.38 -9.97
N TYR A 269 -13.86 -4.54 -9.17
CA TYR A 269 -13.18 -3.46 -8.48
C TYR A 269 -11.66 -3.68 -8.48
N GLN A 270 -10.90 -2.86 -9.20
CA GLN A 270 -9.44 -2.92 -9.09
C GLN A 270 -9.00 -2.32 -7.76
N ASN A 271 -8.61 -3.17 -6.85
CA ASN A 271 -8.06 -2.79 -5.55
C ASN A 271 -7.24 -3.95 -4.96
N GLY A 272 -6.79 -3.84 -3.72
CA GLY A 272 -5.97 -4.84 -3.06
C GLY A 272 -6.60 -5.43 -1.80
N THR A 273 -5.84 -6.30 -1.16
CA THR A 273 -6.23 -6.99 0.08
C THR A 273 -6.60 -6.02 1.20
N TRP A 274 -6.03 -4.83 1.23
CA TRP A 274 -6.35 -3.75 2.17
C TRP A 274 -7.77 -3.22 2.07
N ALA A 275 -8.41 -3.34 0.90
CA ALA A 275 -9.78 -2.84 0.71
C ALA A 275 -10.81 -3.58 1.57
N TRP A 276 -10.49 -4.81 2.03
CA TRP A 276 -11.43 -5.63 2.79
C TRP A 276 -11.96 -4.94 4.04
N THR A 277 -11.10 -4.23 4.78
CA THR A 277 -11.49 -3.51 5.99
C THR A 277 -12.65 -2.54 5.74
N ASP A 278 -12.59 -1.78 4.64
CA ASP A 278 -13.64 -0.82 4.30
C ASP A 278 -14.86 -1.49 3.66
N LEU A 279 -14.65 -2.51 2.83
CA LEU A 279 -15.74 -3.30 2.25
C LEU A 279 -16.55 -4.02 3.34
N GLN A 280 -15.89 -4.58 4.34
CA GLN A 280 -16.54 -5.24 5.48
C GLN A 280 -17.33 -4.24 6.33
N LYS A 281 -16.77 -3.05 6.61
CA LYS A 281 -17.48 -1.96 7.30
C LYS A 281 -18.72 -1.50 6.54
N ALA A 282 -18.66 -1.51 5.20
CA ALA A 282 -19.78 -1.19 4.33
C ALA A 282 -20.81 -2.33 4.19
N GLY A 283 -20.60 -3.48 4.86
CA GLY A 283 -21.54 -4.60 4.94
C GLY A 283 -21.31 -5.73 3.93
N MET A 284 -20.19 -5.72 3.19
CA MET A 284 -19.83 -6.81 2.27
C MET A 284 -19.56 -8.09 3.06
N LYS A 285 -20.01 -9.22 2.53
CA LYS A 285 -19.79 -10.54 3.14
C LYS A 285 -18.55 -11.20 2.55
N ALA A 286 -17.83 -11.94 3.39
CA ALA A 286 -16.59 -12.62 2.98
C ALA A 286 -16.83 -13.64 1.85
N GLU A 287 -17.95 -14.37 1.90
CA GLU A 287 -18.32 -15.33 0.86
C GLU A 287 -18.67 -14.71 -0.50
N SER A 288 -18.99 -13.41 -0.53
CA SER A 288 -19.42 -12.69 -1.74
C SER A 288 -18.27 -12.11 -2.55
N VAL A 289 -17.01 -12.19 -2.10
CA VAL A 289 -15.85 -11.62 -2.80
C VAL A 289 -14.84 -12.67 -3.23
N GLY A 290 -14.12 -12.34 -4.31
CA GLY A 290 -12.94 -13.07 -4.77
C GLY A 290 -11.97 -12.13 -5.47
N MET A 291 -10.81 -12.64 -5.87
CA MET A 291 -9.80 -11.91 -6.65
C MET A 291 -9.42 -12.68 -7.90
N MET A 292 -9.13 -11.96 -8.98
CA MET A 292 -8.63 -12.52 -10.23
C MET A 292 -7.53 -11.63 -10.81
N PRO A 293 -6.63 -12.16 -11.67
CA PRO A 293 -5.60 -11.36 -12.32
C PRO A 293 -6.17 -10.21 -13.15
N ILE A 294 -5.40 -9.13 -13.29
CA ILE A 294 -5.72 -8.06 -14.25
C ILE A 294 -5.14 -8.48 -15.61
N TYR A 295 -6.00 -8.90 -16.50
CA TYR A 295 -5.62 -9.28 -17.86
C TYR A 295 -5.54 -8.05 -18.76
N THR A 296 -4.51 -7.99 -19.60
CA THR A 296 -4.20 -6.83 -20.45
C THR A 296 -4.02 -7.17 -21.93
N GLY A 297 -4.24 -8.44 -22.29
CA GLY A 297 -4.04 -8.95 -23.63
C GLY A 297 -2.58 -9.22 -23.99
N VAL A 298 -1.75 -9.51 -22.98
CA VAL A 298 -0.37 -9.97 -23.19
C VAL A 298 -0.39 -11.49 -23.43
N LYS A 299 0.40 -11.94 -24.39
CA LYS A 299 0.48 -13.36 -24.72
C LYS A 299 0.94 -14.18 -23.49
N GLY A 300 0.18 -15.22 -23.16
CA GLY A 300 0.48 -16.12 -22.04
C GLY A 300 -0.08 -15.66 -20.71
N GLU A 301 -0.93 -14.63 -20.69
CA GLU A 301 -1.54 -14.08 -19.48
C GLU A 301 -2.49 -15.05 -18.76
N GLU A 302 -2.93 -16.13 -19.41
CA GLU A 302 -3.68 -17.21 -18.76
C GLU A 302 -2.91 -17.91 -17.63
N LYS A 303 -1.58 -17.74 -17.62
CA LYS A 303 -0.68 -18.25 -16.57
C LYS A 303 -0.31 -17.20 -15.53
N GLN A 304 -0.81 -15.99 -15.69
CA GLN A 304 -0.55 -14.89 -14.76
C GLN A 304 -1.34 -15.10 -13.47
N GLY A 305 -0.66 -14.90 -12.35
CA GLY A 305 -1.25 -14.78 -11.02
C GLY A 305 -1.58 -13.33 -10.65
N LEU A 306 -1.89 -13.13 -9.40
CA LEU A 306 -2.18 -11.82 -8.84
C LEU A 306 -0.90 -10.97 -8.72
N ALA A 307 -1.05 -9.66 -8.52
CA ALA A 307 0.07 -8.75 -8.34
C ALA A 307 0.43 -8.65 -6.84
N THR A 308 1.55 -9.25 -6.45
CA THR A 308 1.97 -9.36 -5.05
C THR A 308 3.34 -8.74 -4.82
N GLY A 309 3.49 -8.02 -3.70
CA GLY A 309 4.74 -7.39 -3.33
C GLY A 309 4.66 -6.60 -2.03
N SER A 310 5.68 -5.80 -1.78
CA SER A 310 5.72 -4.84 -0.68
C SER A 310 6.12 -3.46 -1.19
N GLU A 311 5.51 -2.45 -0.66
CA GLU A 311 5.82 -1.05 -0.96
C GLU A 311 6.38 -0.34 0.26
N ASN A 312 5.85 -0.69 1.44
CA ASN A 312 6.09 0.04 2.66
C ASN A 312 7.13 -0.64 3.53
N TYR A 313 8.22 0.05 3.79
CA TYR A 313 9.32 -0.44 4.60
C TYR A 313 9.41 0.39 5.88
N TRP A 314 9.36 -0.27 7.04
CA TRP A 314 9.66 0.39 8.30
C TRP A 314 11.11 0.84 8.34
N CYS A 315 11.32 2.10 8.69
CA CYS A 315 12.61 2.72 8.91
C CYS A 315 12.65 3.33 10.31
N ILE A 316 13.72 3.07 11.04
CA ILE A 316 13.99 3.72 12.34
C ILE A 316 14.75 5.03 12.05
N ASN A 317 14.34 6.11 12.73
CA ASN A 317 14.97 7.42 12.53
C ASN A 317 16.34 7.47 13.19
N ASP A 318 17.40 7.58 12.39
CA ASP A 318 18.80 7.71 12.86
C ASP A 318 19.03 8.96 13.74
N LYS A 319 18.19 9.99 13.58
CA LYS A 319 18.29 11.25 14.35
C LYS A 319 17.58 11.19 15.71
N ALA A 320 16.83 10.11 15.98
CA ALA A 320 16.24 9.88 17.29
C ALA A 320 17.32 9.60 18.36
N SER A 321 17.01 9.82 19.62
CA SER A 321 17.91 9.46 20.72
C SER A 321 18.13 7.93 20.76
N ASP A 322 19.24 7.49 21.34
CA ASP A 322 19.50 6.04 21.45
C ASP A 322 18.43 5.33 22.27
N ALA A 323 17.86 5.99 23.28
CA ALA A 323 16.74 5.47 24.06
C ALA A 323 15.47 5.32 23.19
N ASP A 324 15.16 6.30 22.33
CA ASP A 324 13.99 6.25 21.45
C ASP A 324 14.18 5.23 20.33
N LYS A 325 15.39 5.10 19.77
CA LYS A 325 15.71 4.03 18.80
C LYS A 325 15.49 2.65 19.41
N LYS A 326 16.04 2.42 20.61
CA LYS A 326 15.86 1.15 21.32
C LYS A 326 14.39 0.87 21.65
N ALA A 327 13.65 1.87 22.13
CA ALA A 327 12.22 1.75 22.38
C ALA A 327 11.44 1.39 21.11
N THR A 328 11.84 1.96 19.96
CA THR A 328 11.24 1.65 18.66
C THR A 328 11.56 0.23 18.21
N GLU A 329 12.79 -0.25 18.35
CA GLU A 329 13.17 -1.64 18.09
C GLU A 329 12.36 -2.63 18.95
N ASP A 330 12.25 -2.35 20.25
CA ASP A 330 11.48 -3.18 21.19
C ASP A 330 9.99 -3.20 20.85
N PHE A 331 9.44 -2.06 20.44
CA PHE A 331 8.06 -1.98 19.96
C PHE A 331 7.85 -2.84 18.71
N LEU A 332 8.71 -2.72 17.69
CA LEU A 332 8.64 -3.50 16.47
C LEU A 332 8.79 -5.00 16.76
N SER A 333 9.75 -5.39 17.61
CA SER A 333 9.93 -6.78 18.03
C SER A 333 8.68 -7.32 18.72
N TRP A 334 8.08 -6.56 19.64
CA TRP A 334 6.82 -6.95 20.30
C TRP A 334 5.65 -7.08 19.32
N VAL A 335 5.53 -6.17 18.36
CA VAL A 335 4.47 -6.22 17.34
C VAL A 335 4.52 -7.54 16.55
N ILE A 336 5.71 -8.01 16.19
CA ILE A 336 5.84 -9.21 15.34
C ILE A 336 5.97 -10.53 16.13
N THR A 337 6.19 -10.47 17.46
CA THR A 337 6.42 -11.69 18.26
C THR A 337 5.35 -11.97 19.29
N SER A 338 4.67 -10.95 19.82
CA SER A 338 3.62 -11.14 20.82
C SER A 338 2.32 -11.62 20.19
N ASP A 339 1.52 -12.38 20.96
CA ASP A 339 0.20 -12.82 20.52
C ASP A 339 -0.73 -11.64 20.22
N THR A 340 -0.65 -10.56 21.00
CA THR A 340 -1.40 -9.32 20.79
C THR A 340 -1.03 -8.66 19.48
N GLY A 341 0.28 -8.49 19.22
CA GLY A 341 0.77 -7.88 17.97
C GLY A 341 0.44 -8.73 16.74
N LYS A 342 0.69 -10.05 16.83
CA LYS A 342 0.36 -10.99 15.73
C LYS A 342 -1.13 -10.97 15.40
N LYS A 343 -1.99 -11.01 16.42
CA LYS A 343 -3.44 -10.91 16.22
C LYS A 343 -3.82 -9.58 15.57
N ALA A 344 -3.28 -8.47 16.04
CA ALA A 344 -3.60 -7.15 15.49
C ALA A 344 -3.22 -7.06 14.01
N ILE A 345 -2.02 -7.50 13.64
CA ILE A 345 -1.55 -7.45 12.23
C ILE A 345 -2.38 -8.37 11.33
N SER A 346 -2.58 -9.63 11.74
CA SER A 346 -3.16 -10.66 10.85
C SER A 346 -4.68 -10.68 10.82
N GLN A 347 -5.34 -10.41 11.95
CA GLN A 347 -6.80 -10.53 12.08
C GLN A 347 -7.46 -9.14 12.06
N ASP A 348 -6.99 -8.22 12.92
CA ASP A 348 -7.66 -6.93 13.06
C ASP A 348 -7.34 -5.98 11.89
N MET A 349 -6.12 -6.06 11.30
CA MET A 349 -5.72 -5.31 10.09
C MET A 349 -5.84 -6.14 8.80
N GLY A 350 -5.85 -7.47 8.90
CA GLY A 350 -5.96 -8.38 7.75
C GLY A 350 -4.69 -8.42 6.87
N PHE A 351 -3.53 -8.10 7.42
CA PHE A 351 -2.27 -8.04 6.68
C PHE A 351 -1.53 -9.38 6.68
N THR A 352 -0.98 -9.77 5.53
CA THR A 352 0.08 -10.76 5.45
C THR A 352 1.44 -10.11 5.71
N THR A 353 2.36 -10.86 6.30
CA THR A 353 3.68 -10.34 6.66
C THR A 353 4.79 -11.25 6.16
N PRO A 354 6.02 -10.72 5.95
CA PRO A 354 7.16 -11.52 5.54
C PRO A 354 7.90 -12.19 6.74
N PHE A 355 7.30 -12.23 7.94
CA PHE A 355 7.99 -12.73 9.15
C PHE A 355 7.64 -14.19 9.45
N LYS A 356 8.66 -14.99 9.81
CA LYS A 356 8.54 -16.40 10.26
C LYS A 356 7.56 -16.57 11.42
N THR A 357 7.45 -15.56 12.28
CA THR A 357 6.55 -15.58 13.44
C THR A 357 5.07 -15.65 13.08
N PHE A 358 4.72 -15.49 11.79
CA PHE A 358 3.36 -15.54 11.27
C PHE A 358 3.05 -16.80 10.43
N ASP A 359 3.96 -17.77 10.34
CA ASP A 359 3.78 -18.96 9.47
C ASP A 359 2.52 -19.75 9.79
N ASP A 360 2.09 -19.82 11.07
CA ASP A 360 0.91 -20.55 11.52
C ASP A 360 -0.31 -19.66 11.78
N VAL A 361 -0.26 -18.38 11.40
CA VAL A 361 -1.33 -17.43 11.70
C VAL A 361 -2.44 -17.53 10.66
N LYS A 362 -3.71 -17.50 11.13
CA LYS A 362 -4.89 -17.42 10.25
C LYS A 362 -5.24 -15.96 9.98
N PHE A 363 -5.63 -15.70 8.74
CA PHE A 363 -6.12 -14.40 8.33
C PHE A 363 -7.66 -14.36 8.37
N ASP A 364 -8.22 -13.21 8.73
CA ASP A 364 -9.67 -12.96 8.69
C ASP A 364 -9.99 -11.97 7.56
N ASN A 365 -9.43 -12.24 6.38
CA ASN A 365 -9.57 -11.42 5.19
C ASN A 365 -9.68 -12.33 3.96
N PRO A 366 -10.86 -12.43 3.33
CA PRO A 366 -11.09 -13.33 2.20
C PRO A 366 -10.24 -12.98 0.96
N LEU A 367 -9.85 -11.72 0.80
CA LEU A 367 -8.96 -11.29 -0.29
C LEU A 367 -7.52 -11.75 -0.03
N THR A 368 -7.09 -11.74 1.23
CA THR A 368 -5.80 -12.31 1.65
C THR A 368 -5.77 -13.81 1.46
N GLU A 369 -6.84 -14.51 1.82
CA GLU A 369 -6.96 -15.96 1.57
C GLU A 369 -6.87 -16.26 0.08
N ALA A 370 -7.60 -15.53 -0.76
CA ALA A 370 -7.53 -15.68 -2.23
C ALA A 370 -6.10 -15.42 -2.77
N ALA A 371 -5.38 -14.43 -2.23
CA ALA A 371 -4.00 -14.16 -2.61
C ALA A 371 -3.05 -15.30 -2.23
N VAL A 372 -3.21 -15.88 -1.05
CA VAL A 372 -2.41 -17.04 -0.60
C VAL A 372 -2.70 -18.29 -1.44
N GLU A 373 -3.95 -18.50 -1.82
CA GLU A 373 -4.33 -19.60 -2.72
C GLU A 373 -3.74 -19.42 -4.12
N ASP A 374 -3.79 -18.20 -4.66
CA ASP A 374 -3.20 -17.90 -5.98
C ASP A 374 -1.67 -18.11 -5.99
N GLN A 375 -0.96 -17.74 -4.93
CA GLN A 375 0.47 -18.02 -4.80
C GLN A 375 0.79 -19.53 -4.83
N LYS A 376 -0.13 -20.37 -4.35
CA LYS A 376 0.01 -21.84 -4.35
C LYS A 376 -0.45 -22.48 -5.65
N SER A 377 -1.11 -21.74 -6.53
CA SER A 377 -1.70 -22.25 -7.78
C SER A 377 -0.67 -22.65 -8.86
N GLY A 378 0.58 -22.24 -8.69
CA GLY A 378 1.64 -22.39 -9.70
C GLY A 378 1.60 -21.33 -10.81
N LYS A 379 0.71 -20.36 -10.75
CA LYS A 379 0.70 -19.19 -11.64
C LYS A 379 1.88 -18.26 -11.35
N THR A 380 2.30 -17.50 -12.36
CA THR A 380 3.39 -16.51 -12.21
C THR A 380 2.83 -15.22 -11.62
N GLN A 381 3.24 -14.90 -10.39
CA GLN A 381 2.87 -13.65 -9.73
C GLN A 381 3.43 -12.43 -10.47
N VAL A 382 2.68 -11.36 -10.53
CA VAL A 382 3.14 -10.06 -11.03
C VAL A 382 3.84 -9.32 -9.89
N SER A 383 5.15 -9.07 -10.04
CA SER A 383 5.91 -8.32 -9.03
C SER A 383 5.60 -6.82 -9.08
N TRP A 384 5.78 -6.16 -7.93
CA TRP A 384 5.56 -4.74 -7.79
C TRP A 384 6.78 -3.93 -8.25
N ASN A 385 6.78 -3.53 -9.52
CA ASN A 385 7.85 -2.70 -10.11
C ASN A 385 7.60 -1.19 -9.94
N PHE A 386 6.44 -0.79 -9.43
CA PHE A 386 6.14 0.61 -9.19
C PHE A 386 7.02 1.24 -8.10
N THR A 387 7.66 0.45 -7.25
CA THR A 387 8.69 0.92 -6.31
C THR A 387 9.95 1.43 -7.01
N MET A 388 10.11 1.16 -8.32
CA MET A 388 11.16 1.67 -9.19
C MET A 388 10.71 2.88 -10.04
N MET A 389 9.45 3.31 -9.96
CA MET A 389 8.97 4.51 -10.65
C MET A 389 9.76 5.74 -10.16
N PRO A 390 10.17 6.67 -11.06
CA PRO A 390 11.23 7.62 -10.77
C PRO A 390 10.86 8.67 -9.71
N SER A 391 9.60 9.06 -9.63
CA SER A 391 9.16 10.08 -8.66
C SER A 391 7.63 10.12 -8.51
N GLU A 392 7.13 10.74 -7.44
CA GLU A 392 5.71 11.08 -7.30
C GLU A 392 5.27 12.10 -8.37
N GLU A 393 6.15 12.98 -8.80
CA GLU A 393 5.88 13.94 -9.88
C GLU A 393 5.61 13.22 -11.21
N TRP A 394 6.40 12.21 -11.55
CA TRP A 394 6.14 11.36 -12.71
C TRP A 394 4.77 10.70 -12.63
N LYS A 395 4.44 10.07 -11.49
CA LYS A 395 3.13 9.43 -11.27
C LYS A 395 2.00 10.44 -11.46
N ASN A 396 2.13 11.64 -10.90
CA ASN A 396 1.12 12.69 -11.01
C ASN A 396 0.93 13.17 -12.46
N LYS A 397 2.01 13.35 -13.24
CA LYS A 397 1.94 13.70 -14.66
C LYS A 397 1.26 12.61 -15.49
N VAL A 398 1.55 11.33 -15.21
CA VAL A 398 0.88 10.20 -15.85
C VAL A 398 -0.61 10.17 -15.47
N GLY A 399 -0.94 10.34 -14.19
CA GLY A 399 -2.32 10.39 -13.70
C GLY A 399 -3.12 11.52 -14.33
N GLN A 400 -2.55 12.72 -14.44
CA GLN A 400 -3.19 13.85 -15.09
C GLN A 400 -3.47 13.57 -16.58
N ALA A 401 -2.48 13.03 -17.30
CA ALA A 401 -2.66 12.68 -18.71
C ALA A 401 -3.72 11.59 -18.93
N LEU A 402 -3.81 10.60 -18.03
CA LEU A 402 -4.85 9.57 -18.04
C LEU A 402 -6.24 10.17 -17.79
N LEU A 403 -6.38 11.08 -16.83
CA LEU A 403 -7.64 11.77 -16.55
C LEU A 403 -8.11 12.58 -17.77
N GLU A 404 -7.24 13.38 -18.37
CA GLU A 404 -7.56 14.16 -19.56
C GLU A 404 -7.96 13.26 -20.74
N TYR A 405 -7.27 12.13 -20.90
CA TYR A 405 -7.63 11.14 -21.91
C TYR A 405 -9.00 10.53 -21.63
N ALA A 406 -9.28 10.10 -20.40
CA ALA A 406 -10.57 9.52 -20.02
C ALA A 406 -11.74 10.49 -20.23
N GLN A 407 -11.53 11.79 -19.95
CA GLN A 407 -12.53 12.84 -20.13
C GLN A 407 -12.68 13.32 -21.59
N GLY A 408 -11.85 12.81 -22.51
CA GLY A 408 -11.87 13.21 -23.92
C GLY A 408 -11.26 14.59 -24.20
N THR A 409 -10.60 15.20 -23.22
CA THR A 409 -9.91 16.50 -23.33
C THR A 409 -8.44 16.35 -23.77
N GLY A 410 -7.86 15.17 -23.58
CA GLY A 410 -6.50 14.78 -23.97
C GLY A 410 -6.48 13.61 -24.95
N LYS A 411 -5.28 13.26 -25.41
CA LYS A 411 -5.03 12.12 -26.31
C LYS A 411 -4.09 11.13 -25.66
N TRP A 412 -4.18 9.85 -26.07
CA TRP A 412 -3.28 8.79 -25.55
C TRP A 412 -1.80 9.08 -25.78
N ASP A 413 -1.42 9.85 -26.82
CA ASP A 413 -0.05 10.25 -27.04
C ASP A 413 0.52 11.11 -25.89
N ALA A 414 -0.32 11.91 -25.22
CA ALA A 414 0.09 12.64 -24.02
C ALA A 414 0.40 11.68 -22.86
N VAL A 415 -0.38 10.62 -22.69
CA VAL A 415 -0.09 9.57 -21.70
C VAL A 415 1.24 8.89 -22.00
N LYS A 416 1.48 8.55 -23.28
CA LYS A 416 2.76 7.96 -23.72
C LYS A 416 3.94 8.88 -23.42
N THR A 417 3.83 10.15 -23.75
CA THR A 417 4.88 11.15 -23.48
C THR A 417 5.14 11.29 -21.98
N ALA A 418 4.09 11.44 -21.17
CA ALA A 418 4.22 11.50 -19.71
C ALA A 418 4.88 10.24 -19.13
N PHE A 419 4.52 9.07 -19.67
CA PHE A 419 5.03 7.79 -19.20
C PHE A 419 6.49 7.56 -19.59
N VAL A 420 6.84 7.68 -20.87
CA VAL A 420 8.16 7.31 -21.40
C VAL A 420 9.16 8.48 -21.30
N ASP A 421 8.83 9.64 -21.86
CA ASP A 421 9.76 10.79 -21.86
C ASP A 421 9.84 11.39 -20.46
N GLY A 422 8.72 11.38 -19.71
CA GLY A 422 8.65 11.81 -18.32
C GLY A 422 9.53 10.94 -17.41
N TRP A 423 9.60 9.62 -17.64
CA TRP A 423 10.47 8.71 -16.88
C TRP A 423 11.94 9.13 -17.00
N ALA A 424 12.43 9.29 -18.23
CA ALA A 424 13.82 9.69 -18.48
C ALA A 424 14.16 11.04 -17.84
N SER A 425 13.25 12.03 -17.95
CA SER A 425 13.43 13.36 -17.38
C SER A 425 13.50 13.35 -15.85
N GLU A 426 12.64 12.57 -15.18
CA GLU A 426 12.63 12.48 -13.72
C GLU A 426 13.83 11.66 -13.20
N TYR A 427 14.24 10.62 -13.93
CA TYR A 427 15.47 9.89 -13.61
C TYR A 427 16.68 10.79 -13.65
N GLU A 428 16.88 11.58 -14.73
CA GLU A 428 17.98 12.53 -14.86
C GLU A 428 17.97 13.59 -13.75
N ALA A 429 16.80 14.03 -13.32
CA ALA A 429 16.66 15.03 -12.24
C ALA A 429 17.03 14.51 -10.85
N SER A 430 16.99 13.19 -10.64
CA SER A 430 17.24 12.54 -9.35
C SER A 430 18.61 11.88 -9.21
N HIS A 431 19.38 11.76 -10.28
CA HIS A 431 20.73 11.15 -10.35
C HIS A 431 21.77 12.12 -10.86
#